data_256c9d841290789a59a85b809e42af8d
#
_entry.id   256c9d841290789a59a85b809e42af8d
#
_cell.length_a   1.000
_cell.length_b   1.000
_cell.length_c   1.000
_cell.angle_alpha   90.00
_cell.angle_beta   90.00
_cell.angle_gamma   90.00
#
_symmetry.space_group_name_H-M   'P 1'
#
loop_
_entity.id
_entity.type
_entity.pdbx_description
1 polymer ?
#
loop_
_entity_poly.entity_id
_entity_poly.type
_entity_poly.pdbx_seq_one_letter_code
_entity_poly.pdbx_strand_id
1 'polypeptide(L)'
;MKIPLASIFLCLACTAASAVFAAEKVGFISVDGAIGPATASYISRSIEEAKAQNMQCLVIQLNTPGGLLDSTQKIVQSFLGSPVPVVVYVAPTGATATSAGCFITLAASVAAMAPATTIGAAHPVSIGGFPSGGEE
;
A
#
# COMPACT_ATOMS: atom_id res chain seq x y z
N MET A 1 63.70 15.70 7.65
CA MET A 1 62.49 16.27 7.05
C MET A 1 61.41 16.03 8.07
N LYS A 2 60.99 17.05 8.83
CA LYS A 2 60.00 16.93 9.92
C LYS A 2 58.61 17.19 9.31
N ILE A 3 57.80 16.16 9.21
CA ILE A 3 56.41 16.31 8.76
C ILE A 3 55.61 16.97 9.92
N PRO A 4 54.99 18.13 9.72
CA PRO A 4 54.27 18.80 10.80
C PRO A 4 53.02 17.99 11.20
N LEU A 5 52.89 17.79 12.52
CA LEU A 5 51.76 17.03 13.11
C LEU A 5 50.39 17.51 12.65
N ALA A 6 50.27 18.78 12.26
CA ALA A 6 49.05 19.38 11.74
C ALA A 6 48.57 18.75 10.42
N SER A 7 49.49 18.23 9.58
CA SER A 7 49.10 17.60 8.29
C SER A 7 48.52 16.20 8.48
N ILE A 8 48.85 15.52 9.58
CA ILE A 8 48.28 14.19 9.90
C ILE A 8 46.83 14.31 10.41
N PHE A 9 46.52 15.38 11.18
CA PHE A 9 45.16 15.63 11.65
C PHE A 9 44.18 16.01 10.53
N LEU A 10 44.67 16.69 9.50
CA LEU A 10 43.83 17.10 8.37
C LEU A 10 43.42 15.91 7.47
N CYS A 11 44.32 14.91 7.33
CA CYS A 11 43.99 13.69 6.58
C CYS A 11 43.02 12.75 7.32
N LEU A 12 43.04 12.75 8.66
CA LEU A 12 42.13 11.89 9.44
C LEU A 12 40.70 12.43 9.51
N ALA A 13 40.50 13.73 9.31
CA ALA A 13 39.18 14.35 9.29
C ALA A 13 38.39 14.14 7.97
N CYS A 14 39.06 13.71 6.90
CA CYS A 14 38.42 13.53 5.59
C CYS A 14 37.80 12.14 5.37
N THR A 15 38.00 11.19 6.30
CA THR A 15 37.45 9.81 6.14
C THR A 15 36.12 9.55 6.82
N ALA A 16 35.54 10.56 7.49
CA ALA A 16 34.32 10.38 8.29
C ALA A 16 32.98 10.70 7.56
N ALA A 17 33.00 11.00 6.26
CA ALA A 17 31.80 11.40 5.51
C ALA A 17 31.39 10.36 4.46
N SER A 18 31.52 9.07 4.77
CA SER A 18 30.75 8.07 4.04
C SER A 18 29.32 8.09 4.58
N ALA A 19 28.48 9.02 4.07
CA ALA A 19 27.05 8.92 4.25
C ALA A 19 26.60 7.60 3.62
N VAL A 20 26.37 6.60 4.45
CA VAL A 20 25.70 5.37 4.04
C VAL A 20 24.29 5.79 3.67
N PHE A 21 24.04 6.04 2.39
CA PHE A 21 22.68 6.09 1.88
C PHE A 21 22.11 4.68 2.06
N ALA A 22 21.38 4.48 3.14
CA ALA A 22 20.54 3.31 3.27
C ALA A 22 19.58 3.34 2.08
N ALA A 23 19.62 2.32 1.23
CA ALA A 23 18.71 2.23 0.10
C ALA A 23 17.27 2.23 0.66
N GLU A 24 16.50 3.23 0.27
CA GLU A 24 15.09 3.32 0.66
C GLU A 24 14.33 2.13 0.07
N LYS A 25 13.70 1.34 0.93
CA LYS A 25 12.95 0.15 0.53
C LYS A 25 11.49 0.51 0.33
N VAL A 26 10.91 0.03 -0.76
CA VAL A 26 9.49 0.11 -1.05
C VAL A 26 8.96 -1.31 -1.16
N GLY A 27 7.88 -1.61 -0.41
CA GLY A 27 7.15 -2.86 -0.54
C GLY A 27 6.25 -2.82 -1.77
N PHE A 28 6.14 -3.94 -2.47
CA PHE A 28 5.21 -4.08 -3.60
C PHE A 28 4.51 -5.42 -3.51
N ILE A 29 3.16 -5.39 -3.56
CA ILE A 29 2.33 -6.58 -3.64
C ILE A 29 1.26 -6.43 -4.73
N SER A 30 0.76 -7.55 -5.23
CA SER A 30 -0.34 -7.58 -6.20
C SER A 30 -1.54 -8.31 -5.62
N VAL A 31 -2.71 -7.71 -5.80
CA VAL A 31 -4.02 -8.27 -5.46
C VAL A 31 -4.86 -8.28 -6.73
N ASP A 32 -5.10 -9.48 -7.26
CA ASP A 32 -5.90 -9.70 -8.45
C ASP A 32 -7.01 -10.71 -8.14
N GLY A 33 -8.26 -10.25 -8.25
CA GLY A 33 -9.44 -11.06 -7.96
C GLY A 33 -10.27 -10.56 -6.77
N ALA A 34 -11.16 -11.44 -6.27
CA ALA A 34 -12.13 -11.09 -5.24
C ALA A 34 -11.49 -10.82 -3.87
N ILE A 35 -12.05 -9.84 -3.15
CA ILE A 35 -11.65 -9.52 -1.77
C ILE A 35 -12.30 -10.51 -0.81
N GLY A 36 -11.46 -11.31 -0.15
CA GLY A 36 -11.87 -12.32 0.81
C GLY A 36 -10.94 -12.41 2.02
N PRO A 37 -11.16 -13.37 2.94
CA PRO A 37 -10.34 -13.51 4.15
C PRO A 37 -8.86 -13.75 3.88
N ALA A 38 -8.54 -14.51 2.84
CA ALA A 38 -7.15 -14.76 2.44
C ALA A 38 -6.46 -13.47 1.97
N THR A 39 -7.16 -12.66 1.15
CA THR A 39 -6.67 -11.37 0.67
C THR A 39 -6.46 -10.39 1.83
N ALA A 40 -7.41 -10.32 2.77
CA ALA A 40 -7.28 -9.48 3.96
C ALA A 40 -6.08 -9.88 4.81
N SER A 41 -5.89 -11.18 5.06
CA SER A 41 -4.74 -11.69 5.80
C SER A 41 -3.41 -11.45 5.08
N TYR A 42 -3.39 -11.55 3.75
CA TYR A 42 -2.21 -11.26 2.93
C TYR A 42 -1.79 -9.80 3.05
N ILE A 43 -2.74 -8.89 2.89
CA ILE A 43 -2.49 -7.43 3.00
C ILE A 43 -2.01 -7.08 4.42
N SER A 44 -2.68 -7.56 5.46
CA SER A 44 -2.28 -7.28 6.84
C SER A 44 -0.86 -7.75 7.15
N ARG A 45 -0.49 -8.97 6.72
CA ARG A 45 0.88 -9.47 6.87
C ARG A 45 1.90 -8.65 6.09
N SER A 46 1.55 -8.17 4.90
CA SER A 46 2.43 -7.34 4.09
C SER A 46 2.69 -5.97 4.73
N ILE A 47 1.71 -5.41 5.44
CA ILE A 47 1.88 -4.18 6.24
C ILE A 47 2.85 -4.43 7.41
N GLU A 48 2.69 -5.52 8.14
CA GLU A 48 3.59 -5.87 9.24
C GLU A 48 5.01 -6.12 8.75
N GLU A 49 5.18 -6.76 7.60
CA GLU A 49 6.48 -6.96 6.97
C GLU A 49 7.12 -5.63 6.54
N ALA A 50 6.33 -4.75 5.94
CA ALA A 50 6.81 -3.42 5.55
C ALA A 50 7.29 -2.61 6.77
N LYS A 51 6.57 -2.71 7.89
CA LYS A 51 6.96 -2.11 9.17
C LYS A 51 8.25 -2.74 9.70
N ALA A 52 8.34 -4.08 9.74
CA ALA A 52 9.50 -4.80 10.27
C ALA A 52 10.79 -4.48 9.49
N GLN A 53 10.67 -4.25 8.19
CA GLN A 53 11.79 -3.91 7.30
C GLN A 53 12.04 -2.39 7.17
N ASN A 54 11.33 -1.55 7.91
CA ASN A 54 11.40 -0.08 7.82
C ASN A 54 11.24 0.43 6.39
N MET A 55 10.25 -0.10 5.66
CA MET A 55 9.96 0.34 4.30
C MET A 55 9.35 1.75 4.30
N GLN A 56 9.63 2.54 3.28
CA GLN A 56 9.10 3.90 3.12
C GLN A 56 7.61 3.91 2.82
N CYS A 57 7.15 2.93 2.08
CA CYS A 57 5.72 2.68 1.80
C CYS A 57 5.50 1.24 1.35
N LEU A 58 4.23 0.82 1.37
CA LEU A 58 3.75 -0.41 0.75
C LEU A 58 2.85 -0.05 -0.44
N VAL A 59 3.23 -0.46 -1.63
CA VAL A 59 2.44 -0.31 -2.85
C VAL A 59 1.63 -1.58 -3.09
N ILE A 60 0.32 -1.43 -3.24
CA ILE A 60 -0.62 -2.51 -3.54
C ILE A 60 -1.18 -2.28 -4.94
N GLN A 61 -0.72 -3.07 -5.91
CA GLN A 61 -1.37 -3.13 -7.21
C GLN A 61 -2.70 -3.85 -7.06
N LEU A 62 -3.79 -3.19 -7.42
CA LEU A 62 -5.14 -3.68 -7.19
C LEU A 62 -5.91 -3.85 -8.51
N ASN A 63 -6.46 -5.06 -8.70
CA ASN A 63 -7.47 -5.37 -9.73
C ASN A 63 -8.54 -6.25 -9.07
N THR A 64 -9.75 -5.71 -8.82
CA THR A 64 -10.79 -6.44 -8.11
C THR A 64 -12.19 -6.04 -8.57
N PRO A 65 -13.09 -7.01 -8.75
CA PRO A 65 -14.52 -6.74 -8.94
C PRO A 65 -15.24 -6.43 -7.61
N GLY A 66 -14.55 -6.54 -6.47
CA GLY A 66 -15.14 -6.42 -5.14
C GLY A 66 -15.00 -7.67 -4.29
N GLY A 67 -15.83 -7.79 -3.26
CA GLY A 67 -15.80 -8.97 -2.39
C GLY A 67 -16.54 -8.77 -1.06
N LEU A 68 -16.15 -9.53 -0.04
CA LEU A 68 -16.84 -9.58 1.24
C LEU A 68 -16.66 -8.30 2.07
N LEU A 69 -17.74 -7.81 2.64
CA LEU A 69 -17.75 -6.60 3.46
C LEU A 69 -16.82 -6.72 4.67
N ASP A 70 -16.88 -7.81 5.42
CA ASP A 70 -16.03 -8.04 6.60
C ASP A 70 -14.53 -8.01 6.26
N SER A 71 -14.16 -8.57 5.11
CA SER A 71 -12.76 -8.55 4.63
C SER A 71 -12.34 -7.15 4.22
N THR A 72 -13.25 -6.40 3.58
CA THR A 72 -13.03 -5.01 3.20
C THR A 72 -12.81 -4.12 4.43
N GLN A 73 -13.66 -4.27 5.45
CA GLN A 73 -13.53 -3.51 6.70
C GLN A 73 -12.19 -3.80 7.40
N LYS A 74 -11.76 -5.07 7.45
CA LYS A 74 -10.46 -5.45 8.02
C LYS A 74 -9.30 -4.81 7.27
N ILE A 75 -9.35 -4.77 5.94
CA ILE A 75 -8.32 -4.12 5.11
C ILE A 75 -8.29 -2.61 5.38
N VAL A 76 -9.45 -1.95 5.37
CA VAL A 76 -9.55 -0.51 5.66
C VAL A 76 -9.00 -0.20 7.05
N GLN A 77 -9.36 -0.97 8.08
CA GLN A 77 -8.83 -0.81 9.43
C GLN A 77 -7.30 -0.99 9.48
N SER A 78 -6.78 -1.99 8.75
CA SER A 78 -5.33 -2.21 8.65
C SER A 78 -4.61 -1.03 8.01
N PHE A 79 -5.20 -0.38 7.00
CA PHE A 79 -4.62 0.82 6.37
C PHE A 79 -4.61 2.01 7.32
N LEU A 80 -5.73 2.28 7.97
CA LEU A 80 -5.87 3.41 8.91
C LEU A 80 -4.96 3.25 10.14
N GLY A 81 -4.69 2.03 10.58
CA GLY A 81 -3.77 1.73 11.68
C GLY A 81 -2.31 1.51 11.25
N SER A 82 -2.01 1.60 9.97
CA SER A 82 -0.66 1.31 9.46
C SER A 82 0.34 2.42 9.82
N PRO A 83 1.48 2.09 10.41
CA PRO A 83 2.58 3.04 10.61
C PRO A 83 3.36 3.33 9.32
N VAL A 84 3.18 2.50 8.28
CA VAL A 84 3.82 2.63 6.96
C VAL A 84 2.77 3.13 5.99
N PRO A 85 3.03 4.19 5.21
CA PRO A 85 2.10 4.67 4.19
C PRO A 85 1.73 3.56 3.20
N VAL A 86 0.42 3.39 2.96
CA VAL A 86 -0.09 2.42 1.99
C VAL A 86 -0.51 3.17 0.72
N VAL A 87 0.03 2.75 -0.40
CA VAL A 87 -0.30 3.25 -1.73
C VAL A 87 -1.13 2.20 -2.46
N VAL A 88 -2.32 2.54 -2.90
CA VAL A 88 -3.11 1.67 -3.79
C VAL A 88 -2.98 2.16 -5.21
N TYR A 89 -2.54 1.27 -6.09
CA TYR A 89 -2.41 1.51 -7.52
C TYR A 89 -3.35 0.60 -8.28
N VAL A 90 -4.44 1.16 -8.81
CA VAL A 90 -5.39 0.40 -9.66
C VAL A 90 -4.72 0.15 -11.00
N ALA A 91 -4.28 -1.06 -11.23
CA ALA A 91 -3.50 -1.48 -12.40
C ALA A 91 -3.58 -3.01 -12.60
N PRO A 92 -3.24 -3.50 -13.80
CA PRO A 92 -2.76 -2.80 -15.00
C PRO A 92 -3.84 -1.99 -15.73
N THR A 93 -3.52 -1.46 -16.90
CA THR A 93 -4.50 -0.85 -17.82
C THR A 93 -5.71 -1.78 -18.00
N GLY A 94 -6.93 -1.22 -17.83
CA GLY A 94 -8.17 -1.98 -17.86
C GLY A 94 -8.59 -2.62 -16.54
N ALA A 95 -7.77 -2.53 -15.49
CA ALA A 95 -8.10 -3.04 -14.16
C ALA A 95 -9.31 -2.30 -13.55
N THR A 96 -9.92 -2.95 -12.58
CA THR A 96 -11.08 -2.41 -11.87
C THR A 96 -10.83 -2.39 -10.36
N ALA A 97 -11.36 -1.37 -9.69
CA ALA A 97 -11.47 -1.28 -8.24
C ALA A 97 -12.93 -1.00 -7.87
N THR A 98 -13.79 -2.00 -8.09
CA THR A 98 -15.23 -1.86 -7.88
C THR A 98 -15.67 -2.38 -6.51
N SER A 99 -16.78 -1.85 -5.99
CA SER A 99 -17.36 -2.24 -4.70
C SER A 99 -16.32 -2.18 -3.57
N ALA A 100 -15.91 -3.31 -2.98
CA ALA A 100 -14.85 -3.38 -1.98
C ALA A 100 -13.56 -2.66 -2.41
N GLY A 101 -13.20 -2.78 -3.70
CA GLY A 101 -12.00 -2.13 -4.26
C GLY A 101 -12.06 -0.62 -4.18
N CYS A 102 -13.24 -0.03 -4.34
CA CYS A 102 -13.44 1.41 -4.19
C CYS A 102 -13.13 1.86 -2.75
N PHE A 103 -13.69 1.20 -1.74
CA PHE A 103 -13.45 1.53 -0.33
C PHE A 103 -11.98 1.34 0.05
N ILE A 104 -11.35 0.26 -0.41
CA ILE A 104 -9.92 -0.01 -0.17
C ILE A 104 -9.05 1.09 -0.77
N THR A 105 -9.37 1.51 -2.01
CA THR A 105 -8.62 2.57 -2.69
C THR A 105 -8.76 3.91 -1.98
N LEU A 106 -9.98 4.26 -1.53
CA LEU A 106 -10.25 5.51 -0.80
C LEU A 106 -9.62 5.55 0.60
N ALA A 107 -9.38 4.40 1.22
CA ALA A 107 -8.76 4.29 2.54
C ALA A 107 -7.22 4.38 2.49
N ALA A 108 -6.62 4.32 1.31
CA ALA A 108 -5.17 4.38 1.14
C ALA A 108 -4.60 5.76 1.45
N SER A 109 -3.34 5.82 1.89
CA SER A 109 -2.60 7.07 2.07
C SER A 109 -2.42 7.82 0.75
N VAL A 110 -2.24 7.07 -0.35
CA VAL A 110 -2.18 7.58 -1.71
C VAL A 110 -2.92 6.61 -2.63
N ALA A 111 -3.74 7.13 -3.52
CA ALA A 111 -4.42 6.37 -4.56
C ALA A 111 -3.92 6.82 -5.94
N ALA A 112 -3.61 5.86 -6.79
CA ALA A 112 -3.21 6.08 -8.17
C ALA A 112 -3.93 5.09 -9.09
N MET A 113 -4.11 5.47 -10.34
CA MET A 113 -4.81 4.66 -11.33
C MET A 113 -4.03 4.65 -12.65
N ALA A 114 -3.88 3.48 -13.24
CA ALA A 114 -3.37 3.34 -14.60
C ALA A 114 -4.41 3.86 -15.61
N PRO A 115 -4.00 4.22 -16.82
CA PRO A 115 -4.93 4.61 -17.88
C PRO A 115 -6.00 3.53 -18.14
N ALA A 116 -7.23 3.98 -18.46
CA ALA A 116 -8.38 3.14 -18.76
C ALA A 116 -8.77 2.13 -17.63
N THR A 117 -8.49 2.47 -16.38
CA THR A 117 -8.97 1.72 -15.20
C THR A 117 -10.27 2.31 -14.67
N THR A 118 -11.02 1.52 -13.90
CA THR A 118 -12.33 1.92 -13.37
C THR A 118 -12.35 1.81 -11.84
N ILE A 119 -12.97 2.80 -11.19
CA ILE A 119 -13.27 2.79 -9.75
C ILE A 119 -14.75 3.13 -9.54
N GLY A 120 -15.40 2.50 -8.55
CA GLY A 120 -16.78 2.85 -8.21
C GLY A 120 -17.65 1.65 -7.82
N ALA A 121 -18.98 1.74 -8.11
CA ALA A 121 -19.99 0.74 -7.76
C ALA A 121 -19.96 0.35 -6.26
N ALA A 122 -19.80 1.35 -5.39
CA ALA A 122 -19.55 1.18 -3.96
C ALA A 122 -20.85 1.21 -3.11
N HIS A 123 -21.98 0.79 -3.64
CA HIS A 123 -23.23 0.68 -2.90
C HIS A 123 -23.44 -0.76 -2.40
N PRO A 124 -23.95 -0.95 -1.18
CA PRO A 124 -24.26 -2.28 -0.66
C PRO A 124 -25.29 -2.99 -1.52
N VAL A 125 -25.04 -4.27 -1.80
CA VAL A 125 -26.02 -5.18 -2.42
C VAL A 125 -26.36 -6.27 -1.41
N SER A 126 -27.64 -6.55 -1.19
CA SER A 126 -28.07 -7.66 -0.34
C SER A 126 -27.77 -8.98 -1.03
N ILE A 127 -26.96 -9.82 -0.39
CA ILE A 127 -26.74 -11.21 -0.82
C ILE A 127 -27.91 -12.04 -0.29
N GLY A 128 -28.94 -12.17 -1.08
CA GLY A 128 -30.15 -12.92 -0.73
C GLY A 128 -31.40 -12.14 -1.12
N GLY A 129 -31.82 -12.31 -2.31
CA GLY A 129 -33.06 -12.12 -3.05
C GLY A 129 -34.28 -11.47 -2.40
N PHE A 130 -34.14 -10.42 -1.62
CA PHE A 130 -35.23 -9.50 -1.35
C PHE A 130 -34.96 -8.20 -2.09
N PRO A 131 -35.82 -7.81 -3.06
CA PRO A 131 -35.73 -6.47 -3.60
C PRO A 131 -36.00 -5.51 -2.45
N SER A 132 -35.01 -4.68 -2.10
CA SER A 132 -35.32 -3.48 -1.33
C SER A 132 -36.27 -2.65 -2.17
N GLY A 133 -37.55 -2.60 -1.77
CA GLY A 133 -38.54 -1.81 -2.43
C GLY A 133 -38.03 -0.39 -2.57
N GLY A 134 -38.00 0.10 -3.81
CA GLY A 134 -37.91 1.52 -4.08
C GLY A 134 -39.14 2.15 -3.47
N GLU A 135 -38.95 3.06 -2.54
CA GLU A 135 -39.96 4.06 -2.23
C GLU A 135 -39.66 5.27 -3.10
N GLU A 136 -40.64 5.71 -3.78
CA GLU A 136 -40.77 6.87 -4.68
C GLU A 136 -40.37 8.19 -4.02
#